data_2f903945b0fd5683954220f12b621f08
#
_entry.id   2f903945b0fd5683954220f12b621f08
#
_cell.length_a   1.000
_cell.length_b   1.000
_cell.length_c   1.000
_cell.angle_alpha   90.00
_cell.angle_beta   90.00
_cell.angle_gamma   90.00
#
_symmetry.space_group_name_H-M   'P 1'
#
loop_
_entity.id
_entity.type
_entity.pdbx_description
1 polymer ?
#
loop_
_entity_poly.entity_id
_entity_poly.type
_entity_poly.pdbx_seq_one_letter_code
_entity_poly.pdbx_strand_id
1 'polypeptide(L)'
;MTKSTNQKKSFAIVLTAALGSGLALAHPAHAETPAATPAAAPTIEVFTDRQHPLIHTEALPGAVIYRIDGLVAMQERLSKGLPADEKAATRIAKKRISTIDKDAVTESAQGLVLAHLKYQLNRYPAIVFAGQAVIYGVTDLALAKRLYDESRTVSP
;
A
#
# COMPACT_ATOMS: atom_id res chain seq x y z
N MET A 1 1.10 48.21 -18.53
CA MET A 1 0.86 47.86 -19.94
C MET A 1 2.03 47.02 -20.43
N THR A 2 1.91 45.72 -20.47
CA THR A 2 2.77 44.87 -21.31
C THR A 2 2.07 43.52 -21.44
N LYS A 3 1.64 43.22 -22.66
CA LYS A 3 0.96 42.00 -23.09
C LYS A 3 1.97 40.85 -23.15
N SER A 4 1.67 39.72 -22.52
CA SER A 4 2.39 38.47 -22.74
C SER A 4 1.63 37.62 -23.73
N THR A 5 2.28 37.36 -24.86
CA THR A 5 1.77 36.61 -26.00
C THR A 5 1.98 35.10 -25.77
N ASN A 6 0.88 34.38 -25.77
CA ASN A 6 0.83 32.92 -25.67
C ASN A 6 1.10 32.29 -27.04
N GLN A 7 2.26 31.67 -27.25
CA GLN A 7 2.60 30.96 -28.49
C GLN A 7 2.16 29.49 -28.38
N LYS A 8 1.10 29.15 -29.05
CA LYS A 8 0.70 27.76 -29.32
C LYS A 8 1.59 27.20 -30.44
N LYS A 9 2.43 26.23 -30.14
CA LYS A 9 3.19 25.47 -31.14
C LYS A 9 2.31 24.33 -31.67
N SER A 10 1.80 24.53 -32.90
CA SER A 10 1.16 23.48 -33.71
C SER A 10 2.23 22.57 -34.30
N PHE A 11 2.20 21.30 -34.01
CA PHE A 11 2.98 20.29 -34.71
C PHE A 11 2.16 19.74 -35.87
N ALA A 12 2.62 20.01 -37.08
CA ALA A 12 2.07 19.43 -38.32
C ALA A 12 2.72 18.05 -38.53
N ILE A 13 1.88 17.02 -38.63
CA ILE A 13 2.31 15.65 -39.00
C ILE A 13 2.22 15.59 -40.53
N VAL A 14 3.37 15.41 -41.19
CA VAL A 14 3.45 15.15 -42.64
C VAL A 14 3.31 13.62 -42.84
N LEU A 15 2.22 13.24 -43.51
CA LEU A 15 1.96 11.85 -43.90
C LEU A 15 2.55 11.62 -45.31
N THR A 16 3.65 10.85 -45.38
CA THR A 16 4.24 10.44 -46.66
C THR A 16 3.74 9.04 -46.98
N ALA A 17 2.90 8.92 -48.00
CA ALA A 17 2.47 7.63 -48.54
C ALA A 17 3.55 7.10 -49.51
N ALA A 18 4.11 5.93 -49.21
CA ALA A 18 4.93 5.16 -50.16
C ALA A 18 4.16 3.87 -50.51
N LEU A 19 3.73 3.80 -51.78
CA LEU A 19 3.25 2.54 -52.40
C LEU A 19 4.42 1.62 -52.66
N GLY A 20 4.43 0.49 -51.98
CA GLY A 20 5.36 -0.60 -52.26
C GLY A 20 4.56 -1.90 -52.36
N SER A 21 4.37 -2.40 -53.62
CA SER A 21 3.80 -3.72 -53.90
C SER A 21 4.84 -4.78 -53.54
N GLY A 22 4.57 -5.54 -52.46
CA GLY A 22 5.39 -6.71 -52.04
C GLY A 22 4.50 -7.92 -51.83
N LEU A 23 4.82 -8.96 -52.59
CA LEU A 23 4.22 -10.29 -52.65
C LEU A 23 4.18 -10.91 -51.24
N ALA A 24 3.02 -11.10 -50.66
CA ALA A 24 2.85 -11.67 -49.33
C ALA A 24 2.91 -13.21 -49.41
N LEU A 25 4.02 -13.79 -48.94
CA LEU A 25 4.09 -15.19 -48.51
C LEU A 25 3.29 -15.31 -47.18
N ALA A 26 2.16 -15.98 -47.24
CA ALA A 26 1.35 -16.28 -46.07
C ALA A 26 2.11 -17.24 -45.14
N HIS A 27 2.62 -16.73 -44.02
CA HIS A 27 3.05 -17.55 -42.90
C HIS A 27 1.80 -17.82 -42.04
N PRO A 28 1.56 -19.09 -41.63
CA PRO A 28 0.50 -19.34 -40.64
C PRO A 28 0.92 -18.67 -39.33
N ALA A 29 0.19 -17.62 -38.96
CA ALA A 29 0.29 -17.03 -37.64
C ALA A 29 -0.13 -18.09 -36.62
N HIS A 30 0.83 -18.66 -35.92
CA HIS A 30 0.56 -19.33 -34.66
C HIS A 30 0.06 -18.24 -33.71
N ALA A 31 -1.24 -18.26 -33.48
CA ALA A 31 -1.83 -17.48 -32.38
C ALA A 31 -1.26 -18.09 -31.09
N GLU A 32 -0.17 -17.51 -30.59
CA GLU A 32 0.24 -17.72 -29.21
C GLU A 32 -0.91 -17.17 -28.34
N THR A 33 -1.72 -18.08 -27.83
CA THR A 33 -2.63 -17.78 -26.73
C THR A 33 -1.79 -17.16 -25.62
N PRO A 34 -2.04 -15.89 -25.21
CA PRO A 34 -1.28 -15.33 -24.12
C PRO A 34 -1.49 -16.24 -22.91
N ALA A 35 -0.40 -16.86 -22.43
CA ALA A 35 -0.42 -17.66 -21.23
C ALA A 35 -1.00 -16.77 -20.13
N ALA A 36 -2.16 -17.17 -19.60
CA ALA A 36 -2.80 -16.46 -18.51
C ALA A 36 -1.77 -16.36 -17.38
N THR A 37 -1.27 -15.16 -17.14
CA THR A 37 -0.42 -14.89 -15.98
C THR A 37 -1.18 -15.39 -14.76
N PRO A 38 -0.61 -16.28 -13.94
CA PRO A 38 -1.30 -16.77 -12.76
C PRO A 38 -1.72 -15.55 -11.95
N ALA A 39 -3.03 -15.43 -11.71
CA ALA A 39 -3.58 -14.32 -10.95
C ALA A 39 -2.84 -14.28 -9.61
N ALA A 40 -2.07 -13.21 -9.38
CA ALA A 40 -1.38 -13.02 -8.12
C ALA A 40 -2.40 -13.18 -6.99
N ALA A 41 -2.05 -13.95 -5.95
CA ALA A 41 -2.93 -14.11 -4.80
C ALA A 41 -3.37 -12.72 -4.32
N PRO A 42 -4.65 -12.54 -3.95
CA PRO A 42 -5.15 -11.22 -3.57
C PRO A 42 -4.32 -10.68 -2.41
N THR A 43 -3.78 -9.49 -2.56
CA THR A 43 -3.04 -8.82 -1.49
C THR A 43 -3.99 -8.56 -0.33
N ILE A 44 -3.60 -9.00 0.86
CA ILE A 44 -4.35 -8.75 2.10
C ILE A 44 -3.53 -7.81 2.95
N GLU A 45 -4.11 -6.67 3.32
CA GLU A 45 -3.46 -5.65 4.12
C GLU A 45 -4.26 -5.42 5.41
N VAL A 46 -3.60 -5.52 6.56
CA VAL A 46 -4.21 -5.41 7.88
C VAL A 46 -3.66 -4.18 8.58
N PHE A 47 -4.54 -3.29 8.96
CA PHE A 47 -4.22 -2.06 9.68
C PHE A 47 -4.72 -2.17 11.12
N THR A 48 -3.78 -2.16 12.09
CA THR A 48 -4.08 -2.36 13.50
C THR A 48 -3.20 -1.47 14.38
N ASP A 49 -3.46 -1.49 15.68
CA ASP A 49 -2.70 -0.78 16.71
C ASP A 49 -2.48 -1.68 17.95
N ARG A 50 -1.84 -1.14 18.99
CA ARG A 50 -1.58 -1.86 20.25
C ARG A 50 -2.83 -2.22 21.04
N GLN A 51 -3.93 -1.50 20.82
CA GLN A 51 -5.19 -1.73 21.52
C GLN A 51 -6.00 -2.86 20.89
N HIS A 52 -5.68 -3.23 19.64
CA HIS A 52 -6.37 -4.24 18.86
C HIS A 52 -5.42 -5.39 18.46
N PRO A 53 -5.00 -6.23 19.41
CA PRO A 53 -4.11 -7.36 19.11
C PRO A 53 -4.81 -8.35 18.18
N LEU A 54 -4.09 -8.78 17.14
CA LEU A 54 -4.60 -9.76 16.18
C LEU A 54 -4.47 -11.17 16.72
N ILE A 55 -5.45 -12.02 16.40
CA ILE A 55 -5.44 -13.46 16.65
C ILE A 55 -5.66 -14.24 15.35
N HIS A 56 -5.26 -15.52 15.34
CA HIS A 56 -5.33 -16.42 14.18
C HIS A 56 -4.71 -15.83 12.90
N THR A 57 -3.53 -15.22 13.05
CA THR A 57 -2.81 -14.61 11.92
C THR A 57 -2.41 -15.63 10.86
N GLU A 58 -2.27 -16.89 11.22
CA GLU A 58 -2.02 -18.02 10.33
C GLU A 58 -3.17 -18.30 9.35
N ALA A 59 -4.38 -17.82 9.63
CA ALA A 59 -5.53 -17.99 8.75
C ALA A 59 -5.43 -17.18 7.44
N LEU A 60 -4.60 -16.14 7.43
CA LEU A 60 -4.33 -15.28 6.27
C LEU A 60 -2.82 -15.25 5.99
N PRO A 61 -2.24 -16.34 5.50
CA PRO A 61 -0.81 -16.39 5.19
C PRO A 61 -0.50 -15.39 4.06
N GLY A 62 0.56 -14.59 4.26
CA GLY A 62 0.95 -13.54 3.32
C GLY A 62 0.20 -12.21 3.51
N ALA A 63 -0.65 -12.06 4.52
CA ALA A 63 -1.19 -10.77 4.89
C ALA A 63 -0.08 -9.84 5.38
N VAL A 64 -0.07 -8.60 4.88
CA VAL A 64 0.84 -7.55 5.34
C VAL A 64 0.17 -6.80 6.49
N ILE A 65 0.82 -6.80 7.66
CA ILE A 65 0.26 -6.20 8.87
C ILE A 65 0.95 -4.87 9.15
N TYR A 66 0.21 -3.79 9.15
CA TYR A 66 0.68 -2.44 9.46
C TYR A 66 0.24 -2.02 10.86
N ARG A 67 1.21 -1.67 11.72
CA ARG A 67 0.94 -1.05 13.02
C ARG A 67 0.92 0.47 12.87
N ILE A 68 -0.28 1.03 12.73
CA ILE A 68 -0.47 2.45 12.46
C ILE A 68 -0.09 3.38 13.64
N ASP A 69 -0.04 2.84 14.87
CA ASP A 69 0.37 3.58 16.07
C ASP A 69 1.89 3.54 16.33
N GLY A 70 2.68 2.90 15.45
CA GLY A 70 4.11 2.68 15.66
C GLY A 70 4.91 3.98 15.81
N LEU A 71 4.58 5.03 15.06
CA LEU A 71 5.22 6.35 15.18
C LEU A 71 4.93 7.02 16.52
N VAL A 72 3.69 6.95 16.99
CA VAL A 72 3.29 7.47 18.31
C VAL A 72 3.98 6.69 19.42
N ALA A 73 4.00 5.38 19.33
CA ALA A 73 4.70 4.50 20.27
C ALA A 73 6.20 4.78 20.33
N MET A 74 6.81 5.08 19.20
CA MET A 74 8.21 5.48 19.13
C MET A 74 8.44 6.82 19.85
N GLN A 75 7.63 7.83 19.56
CA GLN A 75 7.70 9.13 20.21
C GLN A 75 7.56 9.01 21.73
N GLU A 76 6.60 8.23 22.21
CA GLU A 76 6.42 7.95 23.63
C GLU A 76 7.68 7.32 24.26
N ARG A 77 8.29 6.32 23.61
CA ARG A 77 9.53 5.70 24.08
C ARG A 77 10.70 6.66 24.14
N LEU A 78 10.80 7.56 23.16
CA LEU A 78 11.88 8.55 23.12
C LEU A 78 11.77 9.57 24.25
N SER A 79 10.57 10.02 24.58
CA SER A 79 10.31 11.09 25.57
C SER A 79 10.12 10.58 27.01
N LYS A 80 9.75 9.32 27.20
CA LYS A 80 9.39 8.77 28.51
C LYS A 80 10.53 8.88 29.53
N GLY A 81 10.27 9.55 30.67
CA GLY A 81 11.21 9.62 31.81
C GLY A 81 12.54 10.28 31.48
N LEU A 82 12.55 11.27 30.60
CA LEU A 82 13.73 12.12 30.43
C LEU A 82 13.91 13.00 31.67
N PRO A 83 15.16 13.14 32.19
CA PRO A 83 15.45 14.01 33.32
C PRO A 83 15.29 15.50 32.96
N ALA A 84 15.10 16.35 33.95
CA ALA A 84 15.01 17.79 33.74
C ALA A 84 16.39 18.42 33.34
N ASP A 85 17.49 17.77 33.67
CA ASP A 85 18.84 18.21 33.23
C ASP A 85 18.99 17.98 31.72
N GLU A 86 19.24 19.04 30.98
CA GLU A 86 19.33 19.05 29.53
C GLU A 86 20.42 18.13 28.98
N LYS A 87 21.62 18.14 29.63
CA LYS A 87 22.76 17.33 29.18
C LYS A 87 22.48 15.84 29.38
N ALA A 88 21.89 15.49 30.51
CA ALA A 88 21.50 14.10 30.79
C ALA A 88 20.39 13.67 29.87
N ALA A 89 19.35 14.49 29.66
CA ALA A 89 18.25 14.23 28.73
C ALA A 89 18.75 14.00 27.29
N THR A 90 19.63 14.88 26.80
CA THR A 90 20.22 14.78 25.46
C THR A 90 21.01 13.47 25.28
N ARG A 91 21.82 13.09 26.27
CA ARG A 91 22.59 11.84 26.22
C ARG A 91 21.66 10.62 26.13
N ILE A 92 20.60 10.60 26.94
CA ILE A 92 19.61 9.51 26.94
C ILE A 92 18.86 9.47 25.61
N ALA A 93 18.40 10.63 25.11
CA ALA A 93 17.68 10.73 23.84
C ALA A 93 18.54 10.22 22.68
N LYS A 94 19.81 10.65 22.57
CA LYS A 94 20.75 10.17 21.55
C LYS A 94 20.92 8.64 21.60
N LYS A 95 21.08 8.06 22.80
CA LYS A 95 21.18 6.60 22.96
C LYS A 95 19.89 5.90 22.50
N ARG A 96 18.71 6.43 22.83
CA ARG A 96 17.42 5.84 22.40
C ARG A 96 17.24 5.94 20.89
N ILE A 97 17.61 7.08 20.28
CA ILE A 97 17.54 7.27 18.82
C ILE A 97 18.44 6.26 18.09
N SER A 98 19.65 5.99 18.61
CA SER A 98 20.55 5.03 17.97
C SER A 98 20.06 3.57 18.00
N THR A 99 19.06 3.26 18.84
CA THR A 99 18.44 1.92 18.95
C THR A 99 17.06 1.84 18.31
N ILE A 100 16.65 2.85 17.55
CA ILE A 100 15.37 2.81 16.82
C ILE A 100 15.42 1.76 15.72
N ASP A 101 14.40 0.94 15.68
CA ASP A 101 14.12 0.05 14.56
C ASP A 101 13.57 0.88 13.39
N LYS A 102 14.42 1.11 12.39
CA LYS A 102 14.08 1.93 11.23
C LYS A 102 13.07 1.24 10.32
N ASP A 103 13.09 -0.08 10.26
CA ASP A 103 12.18 -0.86 9.42
C ASP A 103 10.77 -0.79 9.99
N ALA A 104 10.62 -0.94 11.31
CA ALA A 104 9.33 -0.78 11.98
C ALA A 104 8.76 0.64 11.85
N VAL A 105 9.63 1.67 11.85
CA VAL A 105 9.21 3.08 11.59
C VAL A 105 8.72 3.24 10.16
N THR A 106 9.45 2.70 9.19
CA THR A 106 9.10 2.77 7.78
C THR A 106 7.79 2.04 7.51
N GLU A 107 7.63 0.83 8.05
CA GLU A 107 6.39 0.04 7.94
C GLU A 107 5.19 0.80 8.50
N SER A 108 5.34 1.39 9.70
CA SER A 108 4.27 2.19 10.31
C SER A 108 3.90 3.42 9.47
N ALA A 109 4.89 4.12 8.91
CA ALA A 109 4.66 5.26 8.02
C ALA A 109 3.96 4.85 6.73
N GLN A 110 4.39 3.75 6.11
CA GLN A 110 3.73 3.19 4.92
C GLN A 110 2.29 2.80 5.22
N GLY A 111 2.05 2.14 6.35
CA GLY A 111 0.70 1.78 6.79
C GLY A 111 -0.22 2.99 6.93
N LEU A 112 0.25 4.08 7.51
CA LEU A 112 -0.51 5.33 7.62
C LEU A 112 -0.83 5.94 6.25
N VAL A 113 0.13 5.97 5.34
CA VAL A 113 -0.07 6.47 3.97
C VAL A 113 -1.12 5.62 3.24
N LEU A 114 -1.00 4.29 3.28
CA LEU A 114 -1.95 3.39 2.65
C LEU A 114 -3.34 3.53 3.27
N ALA A 115 -3.43 3.54 4.60
CA ALA A 115 -4.70 3.66 5.31
C ALA A 115 -5.44 4.94 4.95
N HIS A 116 -4.76 6.09 4.97
CA HIS A 116 -5.42 7.39 4.79
C HIS A 116 -5.54 7.82 3.33
N LEU A 117 -4.49 7.65 2.51
CA LEU A 117 -4.49 8.17 1.14
C LEU A 117 -5.03 7.17 0.12
N LYS A 118 -4.70 5.88 0.27
CA LYS A 118 -5.14 4.85 -0.68
C LYS A 118 -6.55 4.33 -0.35
N TYR A 119 -6.78 3.96 0.91
CA TYR A 119 -8.00 3.27 1.32
C TYR A 119 -9.00 4.16 2.07
N GLN A 120 -8.60 5.37 2.48
CA GLN A 120 -9.42 6.34 3.22
C GLN A 120 -10.08 5.72 4.48
N LEU A 121 -9.31 4.87 5.17
CA LEU A 121 -9.79 4.20 6.37
C LEU A 121 -10.00 5.20 7.51
N ASN A 122 -11.14 5.10 8.18
CA ASN A 122 -11.52 5.99 9.28
C ASN A 122 -11.68 5.26 10.62
N ARG A 123 -11.54 3.95 10.65
CA ARG A 123 -11.65 3.12 11.85
C ARG A 123 -10.65 1.98 11.81
N TYR A 124 -10.27 1.51 12.98
CA TYR A 124 -9.33 0.40 13.16
C TYR A 124 -9.84 -0.59 14.22
N PRO A 125 -9.49 -1.87 14.17
CA PRO A 125 -8.71 -2.49 13.10
C PRO A 125 -9.47 -2.52 11.77
N ALA A 126 -8.74 -2.56 10.65
CA ALA A 126 -9.30 -2.67 9.31
C ALA A 126 -8.50 -3.70 8.50
N ILE A 127 -9.19 -4.57 7.79
CA ILE A 127 -8.60 -5.60 6.94
C ILE A 127 -9.07 -5.35 5.51
N VAL A 128 -8.14 -5.12 4.61
CA VAL A 128 -8.39 -4.84 3.20
C VAL A 128 -8.06 -6.07 2.36
N PHE A 129 -9.03 -6.57 1.62
CA PHE A 129 -8.89 -7.71 0.71
C PHE A 129 -8.83 -7.22 -0.73
N ALA A 130 -7.75 -7.56 -1.43
CA ALA A 130 -7.52 -7.24 -2.84
C ALA A 130 -7.67 -5.75 -3.19
N GLY A 131 -7.52 -4.85 -2.21
CA GLY A 131 -7.71 -3.41 -2.40
C GLY A 131 -9.16 -2.97 -2.66
N GLN A 132 -10.16 -3.86 -2.52
CA GLN A 132 -11.56 -3.63 -2.91
C GLN A 132 -12.53 -3.77 -1.74
N ALA A 133 -12.38 -4.77 -0.90
CA ALA A 133 -13.27 -5.02 0.23
C ALA A 133 -12.58 -4.69 1.55
N VAL A 134 -13.30 -4.06 2.48
CA VAL A 134 -12.77 -3.68 3.79
C VAL A 134 -13.65 -4.24 4.89
N ILE A 135 -13.05 -4.93 5.86
CA ILE A 135 -13.71 -5.41 7.08
C ILE A 135 -13.18 -4.61 8.26
N TYR A 136 -14.07 -3.99 9.01
CA TYR A 136 -13.74 -3.17 10.17
C TYR A 136 -14.06 -3.86 11.50
N GLY A 137 -13.25 -3.56 12.53
CA GLY A 137 -13.56 -3.95 13.91
C GLY A 137 -13.29 -5.43 14.23
N VAL A 138 -12.68 -6.19 13.32
CA VAL A 138 -12.37 -7.61 13.48
C VAL A 138 -10.88 -7.77 13.73
N THR A 139 -10.52 -8.40 14.86
CA THR A 139 -9.14 -8.75 15.22
C THR A 139 -8.80 -10.21 14.95
N ASP A 140 -9.82 -11.05 14.77
CA ASP A 140 -9.69 -12.46 14.43
C ASP A 140 -9.60 -12.63 12.90
N LEU A 141 -8.39 -12.96 12.39
CA LEU A 141 -8.18 -13.09 10.95
C LEU A 141 -8.88 -14.30 10.34
N ALA A 142 -9.17 -15.35 11.13
CA ALA A 142 -9.96 -16.48 10.66
C ALA A 142 -11.45 -16.08 10.45
N LEU A 143 -11.99 -15.26 11.35
CA LEU A 143 -13.33 -14.68 11.19
C LEU A 143 -13.37 -13.73 9.98
N ALA A 144 -12.39 -12.87 9.84
CA ALA A 144 -12.31 -11.94 8.71
C ALA A 144 -12.31 -12.67 7.36
N LYS A 145 -11.53 -13.76 7.27
CA LYS A 145 -11.50 -14.61 6.07
C LYS A 145 -12.88 -15.18 5.75
N ARG A 146 -13.58 -15.75 6.72
CA ARG A 146 -14.93 -16.30 6.51
C ARG A 146 -15.91 -15.23 6.02
N LEU A 147 -15.94 -14.06 6.66
CA LEU A 147 -16.82 -12.94 6.25
C LEU A 147 -16.54 -12.50 4.81
N TYR A 148 -15.27 -12.45 4.42
CA TYR A 148 -14.87 -12.10 3.06
C TYR A 148 -15.33 -13.18 2.06
N ASP A 149 -15.10 -14.46 2.36
CA ASP A 149 -15.50 -15.58 1.50
C ASP A 149 -17.02 -15.63 1.32
N GLU A 150 -17.79 -15.46 2.40
CA GLU A 150 -19.25 -15.39 2.38
C GLU A 150 -19.77 -14.23 1.52
N SER A 151 -19.15 -13.04 1.63
CA SER A 151 -19.56 -11.88 0.85
C SER A 151 -19.40 -12.09 -0.66
N ARG A 152 -18.43 -12.90 -1.07
CA ARG A 152 -18.19 -13.22 -2.49
C ARG A 152 -19.16 -14.25 -3.07
N THR A 153 -19.72 -15.10 -2.23
CA THR A 153 -20.71 -16.11 -2.67
C THR A 153 -22.11 -15.53 -2.85
N VAL A 154 -22.38 -14.38 -2.22
CA VAL A 154 -23.71 -13.72 -2.26
C VAL A 154 -23.80 -12.67 -3.40
N SER A 155 -22.68 -12.27 -4.00
CA SER A 155 -22.71 -11.37 -5.16
C SER A 155 -23.07 -12.15 -6.43
N PRO A 156 -24.21 -11.85 -7.07
CA PRO A 156 -24.63 -12.48 -8.32
C PRO A 156 -23.72 -12.09 -9.49
#